data_9cbeec0ba18f9965d6e7a677cd8fe07c
#
_entry.id   9cbeec0ba18f9965d6e7a677cd8fe07c
#
_cell.length_a   1.000
_cell.length_b   1.000
_cell.length_c   1.000
_cell.angle_alpha   90.00
_cell.angle_beta   90.00
_cell.angle_gamma   90.00
#
_symmetry.space_group_name_H-M   'P 1'
#
loop_
_entity.id
_entity.type
_entity.pdbx_description
1 polymer ?
#
loop_
_entity_poly.entity_id
_entity_poly.type
_entity_poly.pdbx_seq_one_letter_code
_entity_poly.pdbx_strand_id
1 'polypeptide(L)'
;RDRRHPYGLKNASATGNVTTDGRYVGGLVGRHRFAKVVTNASAAGDVTADGDRVGGLIGRLRGGDIRDATASGNVESSSAGYVGGLIGYYYEPRRGQTLERLFASGDVTSDGEYVGGLIGRAYSRRGSDLNQAAATGTVASTGDEVGGVVGRTTRVTVTEAYATGDVTGDRTVGGLVGFKTGRNSDI
;
A
#
# COMPACT_ATOMS: atom_id res chain seq x y z
N ARG A 1 2.62 -11.31 32.80
CA ARG A 1 1.93 -9.99 32.70
C ARG A 1 1.90 -9.61 31.22
N ASP A 2 0.77 -9.83 30.59
CA ASP A 2 0.49 -9.46 29.21
C ASP A 2 0.43 -7.90 29.14
N ARG A 3 1.54 -7.29 28.76
CA ARG A 3 1.55 -5.88 28.42
C ARG A 3 0.95 -5.73 27.03
N ARG A 4 -0.36 -5.82 26.94
CA ARG A 4 -1.12 -5.40 25.77
C ARG A 4 -0.97 -3.89 25.65
N HIS A 5 0.04 -3.46 24.92
CA HIS A 5 0.17 -2.05 24.60
C HIS A 5 -0.98 -1.64 23.68
N PRO A 6 -1.78 -0.65 24.05
CA PRO A 6 -3.00 -0.27 23.32
C PRO A 6 -2.74 0.55 22.04
N TYR A 7 -1.51 0.61 21.54
CA TYR A 7 -1.16 1.49 20.43
C TYR A 7 -1.50 0.86 19.08
N GLY A 8 -2.71 1.02 18.64
CA GLY A 8 -3.21 0.66 17.33
C GLY A 8 -4.17 1.73 16.81
N LEU A 9 -4.43 1.71 15.52
CA LEU A 9 -5.48 2.50 14.89
C LEU A 9 -6.67 1.59 14.65
N LYS A 10 -7.82 1.91 15.23
CA LYS A 10 -9.03 1.10 15.12
C LYS A 10 -10.25 1.98 14.87
N ASN A 11 -11.16 1.50 14.00
CA ASN A 11 -12.41 2.18 13.70
C ASN A 11 -12.18 3.66 13.32
N ALA A 12 -11.27 3.90 12.39
CA ALA A 12 -10.85 5.24 12.02
C ALA A 12 -11.14 5.52 10.55
N SER A 13 -11.66 6.69 10.25
CA SER A 13 -11.98 7.08 8.89
C SER A 13 -11.61 8.54 8.60
N ALA A 14 -11.29 8.82 7.33
CA ALA A 14 -11.09 10.15 6.80
C ALA A 14 -11.77 10.27 5.44
N THR A 15 -12.40 11.42 5.16
CA THR A 15 -13.12 11.66 3.89
C THR A 15 -12.62 12.89 3.13
N GLY A 16 -11.80 13.72 3.76
CA GLY A 16 -11.24 14.93 3.15
C GLY A 16 -10.06 14.61 2.23
N ASN A 17 -9.90 15.42 1.19
CA ASN A 17 -8.75 15.35 0.29
C ASN A 17 -7.47 15.81 0.99
N VAL A 18 -6.33 15.24 0.57
CA VAL A 18 -5.01 15.60 1.07
C VAL A 18 -4.14 16.05 -0.09
N THR A 19 -3.65 17.29 -0.03
CA THR A 19 -2.74 17.87 -1.04
C THR A 19 -1.50 18.40 -0.34
N THR A 20 -0.29 17.96 -0.75
CA THR A 20 0.97 18.36 -0.09
C THR A 20 2.21 17.89 -0.86
N ASP A 21 3.33 18.60 -0.71
CA ASP A 21 4.66 18.19 -1.19
C ASP A 21 5.41 17.28 -0.17
N GLY A 22 4.72 16.84 0.87
CA GLY A 22 5.29 16.08 1.98
C GLY A 22 5.76 14.66 1.62
N ARG A 23 6.74 14.11 2.36
CA ARG A 23 7.37 12.82 2.06
C ARG A 23 6.56 11.58 2.42
N TYR A 24 5.66 11.67 3.36
CA TYR A 24 4.84 10.55 3.86
C TYR A 24 3.40 11.01 3.87
N VAL A 25 2.67 10.65 2.85
CA VAL A 25 1.32 11.16 2.64
C VAL A 25 0.31 10.03 2.60
N GLY A 26 -0.76 10.19 3.34
CA GLY A 26 -1.88 9.25 3.36
C GLY A 26 -3.15 9.95 3.76
N GLY A 27 -4.26 9.58 3.17
CA GLY A 27 -5.56 10.18 3.45
C GLY A 27 -5.98 10.07 4.91
N LEU A 28 -5.54 9.00 5.62
CA LEU A 28 -5.78 8.84 7.05
C LEU A 28 -4.50 9.03 7.89
N VAL A 29 -3.37 8.45 7.46
CA VAL A 29 -2.12 8.50 8.23
C VAL A 29 -0.92 8.70 7.30
N GLY A 30 -0.18 9.78 7.43
CA GLY A 30 1.05 9.98 6.68
C GLY A 30 2.11 8.92 7.03
N ARG A 31 2.37 8.70 8.32
CA ARG A 31 3.38 7.72 8.77
C ARG A 31 2.97 7.01 10.06
N HIS A 32 2.89 5.69 10.01
CA HIS A 32 2.65 4.84 11.17
C HIS A 32 3.90 4.01 11.52
N ARG A 33 4.41 4.16 12.73
CA ARG A 33 5.59 3.43 13.21
C ARG A 33 5.21 2.52 14.37
N PHE A 34 5.77 1.31 14.37
CA PHE A 34 5.59 0.33 15.44
C PHE A 34 4.11 0.02 15.73
N ALA A 35 3.30 0.09 14.66
CA ALA A 35 1.91 -0.31 14.74
C ALA A 35 1.82 -1.72 15.33
N LYS A 36 0.88 -1.94 16.23
CA LYS A 36 0.50 -3.30 16.61
C LYS A 36 -0.60 -3.81 15.69
N VAL A 37 -1.61 -3.00 15.50
CA VAL A 37 -2.74 -3.35 14.64
C VAL A 37 -3.32 -2.06 14.04
N VAL A 38 -3.58 -2.10 12.73
CA VAL A 38 -4.50 -1.18 12.07
C VAL A 38 -5.71 -2.02 11.65
N THR A 39 -6.89 -1.68 12.11
CA THR A 39 -8.10 -2.46 11.78
C THR A 39 -9.32 -1.58 11.66
N ASN A 40 -10.20 -1.94 10.70
CA ASN A 40 -11.39 -1.19 10.37
C ASN A 40 -11.07 0.29 10.12
N ALA A 41 -10.19 0.53 9.13
CA ALA A 41 -9.70 1.85 8.79
C ALA A 41 -10.04 2.20 7.33
N SER A 42 -10.50 3.42 7.09
CA SER A 42 -10.89 3.84 5.74
C SER A 42 -10.45 5.26 5.40
N ALA A 43 -10.18 5.50 4.12
CA ALA A 43 -10.01 6.81 3.56
C ALA A 43 -10.80 6.92 2.24
N ALA A 44 -11.52 8.02 2.04
CA ALA A 44 -12.32 8.22 0.84
C ALA A 44 -11.94 9.46 0.04
N GLY A 45 -11.17 10.39 0.60
CA GLY A 45 -10.68 11.56 -0.10
C GLY A 45 -9.52 11.26 -1.04
N ASP A 46 -9.37 12.07 -2.07
CA ASP A 46 -8.25 12.02 -2.99
C ASP A 46 -6.93 12.44 -2.31
N VAL A 47 -5.83 11.88 -2.77
CA VAL A 47 -4.49 12.21 -2.29
C VAL A 47 -3.63 12.67 -3.46
N THR A 48 -3.24 13.93 -3.45
CA THR A 48 -2.32 14.53 -4.43
C THR A 48 -1.03 14.93 -3.72
N ALA A 49 0.11 14.36 -4.13
CA ALA A 49 1.36 14.61 -3.42
C ALA A 49 2.61 14.46 -4.29
N ASP A 50 3.59 15.32 -4.09
CA ASP A 50 4.92 15.20 -4.71
C ASP A 50 5.92 14.42 -3.85
N GLY A 51 5.43 13.74 -2.82
CA GLY A 51 6.24 13.06 -1.82
C GLY A 51 6.72 11.66 -2.21
N ASP A 52 7.61 11.11 -1.39
CA ASP A 52 8.33 9.86 -1.63
C ASP A 52 7.50 8.58 -1.31
N ARG A 53 6.51 8.67 -0.41
CA ARG A 53 5.64 7.53 -0.02
C ARG A 53 4.21 8.02 0.12
N VAL A 54 3.43 7.70 -0.89
CA VAL A 54 2.06 8.18 -1.01
C VAL A 54 1.10 7.00 -1.04
N GLY A 55 0.09 7.04 -0.20
CA GLY A 55 -0.96 6.02 -0.16
C GLY A 55 -2.32 6.64 0.14
N GLY A 56 -3.37 6.13 -0.46
CA GLY A 56 -4.72 6.63 -0.22
C GLY A 56 -5.14 6.54 1.25
N LEU A 57 -4.67 5.51 1.99
CA LEU A 57 -4.90 5.40 3.44
C LEU A 57 -3.65 5.74 4.25
N ILE A 58 -2.52 5.10 3.95
CA ILE A 58 -1.28 5.22 4.74
C ILE A 58 -0.08 5.45 3.82
N GLY A 59 0.64 6.55 3.98
CA GLY A 59 1.88 6.79 3.23
C GLY A 59 2.97 5.78 3.57
N ARG A 60 3.27 5.59 4.86
CA ARG A 60 4.23 4.59 5.32
C ARG A 60 3.76 3.84 6.55
N LEU A 61 3.70 2.51 6.45
CA LEU A 61 3.44 1.60 7.57
C LEU A 61 4.72 0.82 7.92
N ARG A 62 5.15 0.88 9.19
CA ARG A 62 6.28 0.11 9.68
C ARG A 62 5.87 -0.81 10.82
N GLY A 63 5.82 -2.09 10.51
CA GLY A 63 5.41 -3.14 11.42
C GLY A 63 3.92 -3.10 11.77
N GLY A 64 3.41 -4.18 12.29
CA GLY A 64 2.02 -4.33 12.69
C GLY A 64 1.15 -4.99 11.63
N ASP A 65 0.12 -5.65 12.12
CA ASP A 65 -0.94 -6.21 11.29
C ASP A 65 -1.81 -5.08 10.75
N ILE A 66 -2.25 -5.23 9.51
CA ILE A 66 -3.32 -4.40 8.97
C ILE A 66 -4.44 -5.30 8.46
N ARG A 67 -5.66 -5.03 8.89
CA ARG A 67 -6.85 -5.81 8.52
C ARG A 67 -8.05 -4.90 8.32
N ASP A 68 -8.95 -5.31 7.41
CA ASP A 68 -10.21 -4.60 7.18
C ASP A 68 -9.96 -3.12 6.85
N ALA A 69 -9.09 -2.85 5.87
CA ALA A 69 -8.71 -1.50 5.52
C ALA A 69 -9.05 -1.17 4.06
N THR A 70 -9.60 0.02 3.83
CA THR A 70 -10.06 0.44 2.52
C THR A 70 -9.62 1.85 2.15
N ALA A 71 -9.40 2.07 0.87
CA ALA A 71 -9.25 3.41 0.28
C ALA A 71 -10.04 3.50 -1.02
N SER A 72 -10.78 4.58 -1.21
CA SER A 72 -11.62 4.77 -2.40
C SER A 72 -11.29 6.04 -3.20
N GLY A 73 -10.54 6.97 -2.64
CA GLY A 73 -10.06 8.16 -3.35
C GLY A 73 -8.92 7.85 -4.31
N ASN A 74 -8.77 8.69 -5.33
CA ASN A 74 -7.67 8.62 -6.27
C ASN A 74 -6.35 9.03 -5.62
N VAL A 75 -5.25 8.47 -6.12
CA VAL A 75 -3.90 8.81 -5.66
C VAL A 75 -3.08 9.31 -6.84
N GLU A 76 -2.62 10.54 -6.75
CA GLU A 76 -1.77 11.17 -7.75
C GLU A 76 -0.45 11.62 -7.15
N SER A 77 0.68 11.31 -7.83
CA SER A 77 2.00 11.70 -7.38
C SER A 77 2.97 11.95 -8.53
N SER A 78 3.54 13.15 -8.59
CA SER A 78 4.45 13.57 -9.66
C SER A 78 5.90 13.13 -9.46
N SER A 79 6.30 12.65 -8.29
CA SER A 79 7.73 12.35 -8.02
C SER A 79 7.98 11.19 -7.04
N ALA A 80 6.96 10.46 -6.65
CA ALA A 80 7.10 9.48 -5.58
C ALA A 80 7.84 8.21 -6.00
N GLY A 81 8.69 7.71 -5.10
CA GLY A 81 9.29 6.40 -5.24
C GLY A 81 8.32 5.25 -4.92
N TYR A 82 7.30 5.45 -4.07
CA TYR A 82 6.41 4.39 -3.60
C TYR A 82 4.97 4.88 -3.53
N VAL A 83 4.16 4.51 -4.49
CA VAL A 83 2.75 4.94 -4.56
C VAL A 83 1.81 3.75 -4.55
N GLY A 84 0.81 3.78 -3.70
CA GLY A 84 -0.22 2.75 -3.64
C GLY A 84 -1.59 3.33 -3.33
N GLY A 85 -2.62 2.76 -3.93
CA GLY A 85 -4.00 3.19 -3.68
C GLY A 85 -4.40 3.07 -2.20
N LEU A 86 -3.80 2.13 -1.43
CA LEU A 86 -4.00 2.01 0.02
C LEU A 86 -2.74 2.39 0.81
N ILE A 87 -1.60 1.79 0.49
CA ILE A 87 -0.33 1.96 1.24
C ILE A 87 0.80 2.28 0.28
N GLY A 88 1.50 3.41 0.47
CA GLY A 88 2.69 3.72 -0.31
C GLY A 88 3.83 2.75 -0.03
N TYR A 89 4.25 2.62 1.23
CA TYR A 89 5.32 1.71 1.62
C TYR A 89 5.01 0.94 2.90
N TYR A 90 4.96 -0.39 2.79
CA TYR A 90 4.91 -1.32 3.90
C TYR A 90 6.29 -1.90 4.19
N TYR A 91 6.76 -1.78 5.42
CA TYR A 91 8.01 -2.35 5.90
C TYR A 91 7.80 -3.18 7.15
N GLU A 92 8.09 -4.49 7.05
CA GLU A 92 7.99 -5.41 8.18
C GLU A 92 9.37 -5.84 8.69
N PRO A 93 9.78 -5.41 9.91
CA PRO A 93 11.05 -5.80 10.50
C PRO A 93 11.01 -7.12 11.28
N ARG A 94 9.83 -7.68 11.56
CA ARG A 94 9.61 -8.85 12.41
C ARG A 94 8.98 -10.01 11.63
N ARG A 95 8.71 -11.14 12.25
CA ARG A 95 7.98 -12.26 11.66
C ARG A 95 6.49 -12.23 12.00
N GLY A 96 5.67 -12.85 11.11
CA GLY A 96 4.28 -13.21 11.40
C GLY A 96 3.34 -12.04 11.46
N GLN A 97 3.59 -11.02 10.65
CA GLN A 97 2.65 -9.91 10.49
C GLN A 97 1.79 -10.16 9.24
N THR A 98 0.54 -9.84 9.33
CA THR A 98 -0.47 -10.12 8.32
C THR A 98 -1.07 -8.82 7.78
N LEU A 99 -1.17 -8.77 6.45
CA LEU A 99 -1.98 -7.80 5.72
C LEU A 99 -3.19 -8.56 5.18
N GLU A 100 -4.39 -8.23 5.62
CA GLU A 100 -5.55 -9.06 5.35
C GLU A 100 -6.82 -8.23 5.10
N ARG A 101 -7.61 -8.63 4.12
CA ARG A 101 -8.86 -7.95 3.70
C ARG A 101 -8.63 -6.48 3.41
N LEU A 102 -7.77 -6.24 2.42
CA LEU A 102 -7.38 -4.90 1.99
C LEU A 102 -8.00 -4.59 0.63
N PHE A 103 -8.57 -3.40 0.50
CA PHE A 103 -9.24 -2.99 -0.71
C PHE A 103 -8.90 -1.54 -1.10
N ALA A 104 -8.61 -1.32 -2.39
CA ALA A 104 -8.49 0.00 -2.98
C ALA A 104 -9.30 0.07 -4.27
N SER A 105 -10.08 1.13 -4.46
CA SER A 105 -10.90 1.31 -5.65
C SER A 105 -10.60 2.58 -6.46
N GLY A 106 -9.84 3.51 -5.91
CA GLY A 106 -9.41 4.71 -6.62
C GLY A 106 -8.32 4.43 -7.64
N ASP A 107 -8.21 5.28 -8.65
CA ASP A 107 -7.15 5.26 -9.63
C ASP A 107 -5.82 5.71 -9.02
N VAL A 108 -4.72 5.15 -9.53
CA VAL A 108 -3.37 5.51 -9.10
C VAL A 108 -2.59 6.01 -10.30
N THR A 109 -2.17 7.28 -10.26
CA THR A 109 -1.32 7.89 -11.28
C THR A 109 -0.02 8.39 -10.65
N SER A 110 1.12 8.01 -11.24
CA SER A 110 2.42 8.39 -10.68
C SER A 110 3.54 8.41 -11.71
N ASP A 111 4.53 9.27 -11.50
CA ASP A 111 5.81 9.20 -12.20
C ASP A 111 6.86 8.36 -11.45
N GLY A 112 6.48 7.71 -10.36
CA GLY A 112 7.35 6.95 -9.48
C GLY A 112 7.68 5.53 -9.94
N GLU A 113 8.67 4.90 -9.27
CA GLU A 113 9.18 3.58 -9.65
C GLU A 113 8.35 2.39 -9.13
N TYR A 114 7.77 2.49 -7.94
CA TYR A 114 7.09 1.38 -7.27
C TYR A 114 5.62 1.73 -7.09
N VAL A 115 4.84 1.40 -8.09
CA VAL A 115 3.44 1.81 -8.15
C VAL A 115 2.51 0.60 -8.14
N GLY A 116 1.56 0.59 -7.21
CA GLY A 116 0.59 -0.49 -7.10
C GLY A 116 -0.81 0.04 -6.82
N GLY A 117 -1.81 -0.60 -7.38
CA GLY A 117 -3.20 -0.23 -7.13
C GLY A 117 -3.59 -0.34 -5.64
N LEU A 118 -2.92 -1.23 -4.88
CA LEU A 118 -3.10 -1.37 -3.44
C LEU A 118 -1.85 -0.91 -2.66
N ILE A 119 -0.68 -1.46 -2.97
CA ILE A 119 0.57 -1.20 -2.25
C ILE A 119 1.68 -0.87 -3.23
N GLY A 120 2.34 0.27 -3.09
CA GLY A 120 3.50 0.62 -3.91
C GLY A 120 4.65 -0.37 -3.69
N ARG A 121 5.13 -0.48 -2.47
CA ARG A 121 6.15 -1.48 -2.09
C ARG A 121 5.81 -2.20 -0.79
N ALA A 122 5.87 -3.51 -0.82
CA ALA A 122 5.77 -4.38 0.35
C ALA A 122 7.11 -5.07 0.60
N TYR A 123 7.76 -4.79 1.74
CA TYR A 123 9.03 -5.37 2.11
C TYR A 123 8.95 -6.01 3.49
N SER A 124 9.27 -7.30 3.58
CA SER A 124 9.45 -8.01 4.83
C SER A 124 10.88 -8.53 4.99
N ARG A 125 11.44 -8.41 6.19
CA ARG A 125 12.76 -8.99 6.48
C ARG A 125 12.72 -10.50 6.68
N ARG A 126 11.60 -11.05 7.13
CA ARG A 126 11.49 -12.43 7.61
C ARG A 126 10.30 -13.22 7.06
N GLY A 127 9.56 -12.65 6.12
CA GLY A 127 8.31 -13.18 5.58
C GLY A 127 7.09 -12.55 6.22
N SER A 128 6.14 -12.16 5.39
CA SER A 128 4.81 -11.65 5.73
C SER A 128 3.82 -12.14 4.69
N ASP A 129 2.54 -12.12 5.03
CA ASP A 129 1.48 -12.55 4.14
C ASP A 129 0.57 -11.37 3.80
N LEU A 130 0.27 -11.20 2.51
CA LEU A 130 -0.79 -10.35 1.98
C LEU A 130 -1.89 -11.26 1.46
N ASN A 131 -3.00 -11.29 2.17
CA ASN A 131 -4.11 -12.18 1.89
C ASN A 131 -5.43 -11.41 1.73
N GLN A 132 -6.29 -11.87 0.81
CA GLN A 132 -7.56 -11.21 0.51
C GLN A 132 -7.38 -9.73 0.16
N ALA A 133 -6.65 -9.50 -0.92
CA ALA A 133 -6.26 -8.17 -1.35
C ALA A 133 -6.84 -7.84 -2.73
N ALA A 134 -7.45 -6.66 -2.86
CA ALA A 134 -8.01 -6.28 -4.15
C ALA A 134 -7.77 -4.81 -4.49
N ALA A 135 -7.54 -4.55 -5.78
CA ALA A 135 -7.51 -3.23 -6.36
C ALA A 135 -8.35 -3.20 -7.64
N THR A 136 -9.22 -2.20 -7.79
CA THR A 136 -10.15 -2.12 -8.92
C THR A 136 -9.96 -0.88 -9.79
N GLY A 137 -9.24 0.14 -9.31
CA GLY A 137 -8.88 1.31 -10.09
C GLY A 137 -7.78 1.03 -11.11
N THR A 138 -7.63 1.93 -12.07
CA THR A 138 -6.53 1.92 -13.02
C THR A 138 -5.20 2.27 -12.35
N VAL A 139 -4.11 1.72 -12.85
CA VAL A 139 -2.76 2.04 -12.38
C VAL A 139 -1.93 2.54 -13.57
N ALA A 140 -1.58 3.80 -13.55
CA ALA A 140 -0.78 4.42 -14.60
C ALA A 140 0.51 5.02 -14.02
N SER A 141 1.66 4.59 -14.55
CA SER A 141 2.95 5.14 -14.15
C SER A 141 3.89 5.29 -15.35
N THR A 142 4.75 6.28 -15.30
CA THR A 142 5.92 6.39 -16.20
C THR A 142 7.14 5.65 -15.64
N GLY A 143 7.05 5.09 -14.45
CA GLY A 143 8.14 4.37 -13.77
C GLY A 143 8.14 2.85 -13.99
N ASP A 144 9.08 2.15 -13.32
CA ASP A 144 9.51 0.81 -13.69
C ASP A 144 8.70 -0.35 -13.11
N GLU A 145 8.41 -0.38 -11.85
CA GLU A 145 7.83 -1.55 -11.18
C GLU A 145 6.37 -1.31 -10.84
N VAL A 146 5.51 -1.60 -11.82
CA VAL A 146 4.09 -1.27 -11.76
C VAL A 146 3.24 -2.54 -11.68
N GLY A 147 2.34 -2.62 -10.71
CA GLY A 147 1.46 -3.77 -10.52
C GLY A 147 0.03 -3.38 -10.16
N GLY A 148 -0.93 -4.16 -10.64
CA GLY A 148 -2.34 -3.90 -10.35
C GLY A 148 -2.67 -3.95 -8.86
N VAL A 149 -2.00 -4.84 -8.09
CA VAL A 149 -2.10 -4.87 -6.61
C VAL A 149 -0.83 -4.32 -5.97
N VAL A 150 0.34 -4.83 -6.32
CA VAL A 150 1.61 -4.43 -5.68
C VAL A 150 2.65 -4.10 -6.72
N GLY A 151 3.26 -2.91 -6.67
CA GLY A 151 4.38 -2.55 -7.53
C GLY A 151 5.58 -3.46 -7.30
N ARG A 152 6.07 -3.53 -6.06
CA ARG A 152 7.18 -4.43 -5.69
C ARG A 152 6.95 -5.19 -4.39
N THR A 153 7.18 -6.50 -4.42
CA THR A 153 7.22 -7.32 -3.20
C THR A 153 8.62 -7.87 -2.92
N THR A 154 8.98 -7.93 -1.64
CA THR A 154 10.21 -8.60 -1.17
C THR A 154 9.88 -9.44 0.06
N ARG A 155 9.95 -10.76 -0.07
CA ARG A 155 9.58 -11.73 0.97
C ARG A 155 8.18 -11.50 1.54
N VAL A 156 7.23 -11.21 0.66
CA VAL A 156 5.80 -11.15 0.99
C VAL A 156 5.10 -12.16 0.09
N THR A 157 4.38 -13.09 0.70
CA THR A 157 3.49 -14.01 0.01
C THR A 157 2.20 -13.27 -0.31
N VAL A 158 1.72 -13.38 -1.54
CA VAL A 158 0.46 -12.79 -1.98
C VAL A 158 -0.50 -13.93 -2.30
N THR A 159 -1.62 -13.96 -1.61
CA THR A 159 -2.66 -15.00 -1.76
C THR A 159 -4.05 -14.36 -1.83
N GLU A 160 -4.96 -15.01 -2.55
CA GLU A 160 -6.34 -14.54 -2.71
C GLU A 160 -6.43 -13.07 -3.12
N ALA A 161 -5.60 -12.67 -4.11
CA ALA A 161 -5.52 -11.29 -4.56
C ALA A 161 -5.98 -11.16 -6.02
N TYR A 162 -6.61 -10.02 -6.33
CA TYR A 162 -6.98 -9.70 -7.70
C TYR A 162 -6.88 -8.19 -7.99
N ALA A 163 -6.68 -7.88 -9.26
CA ALA A 163 -6.80 -6.55 -9.82
C ALA A 163 -7.71 -6.58 -11.05
N THR A 164 -8.50 -5.56 -11.27
CA THR A 164 -9.42 -5.48 -12.41
C THR A 164 -9.21 -4.24 -13.28
N GLY A 165 -8.50 -3.24 -12.80
CA GLY A 165 -8.16 -2.05 -13.58
C GLY A 165 -7.00 -2.28 -14.54
N ASP A 166 -6.91 -1.44 -15.56
CA ASP A 166 -5.78 -1.44 -16.50
C ASP A 166 -4.49 -1.02 -15.78
N VAL A 167 -3.37 -1.62 -16.19
CA VAL A 167 -2.05 -1.34 -15.63
C VAL A 167 -1.10 -0.91 -16.73
N THR A 168 -0.53 0.28 -16.62
CA THR A 168 0.47 0.83 -17.55
C THR A 168 1.72 1.27 -16.81
N GLY A 169 2.89 1.06 -17.42
CA GLY A 169 4.21 1.41 -16.85
C GLY A 169 5.30 1.29 -17.89
N ASP A 170 6.58 1.58 -17.51
CA ASP A 170 7.69 1.56 -18.46
C ASP A 170 8.28 0.15 -18.69
N ARG A 171 8.83 -0.50 -17.66
CA ARG A 171 9.60 -1.75 -17.89
C ARG A 171 9.01 -3.00 -17.25
N THR A 172 8.85 -3.01 -15.95
CA THR A 172 8.43 -4.19 -15.19
C THR A 172 6.99 -4.04 -14.79
N VAL A 173 6.08 -4.44 -15.66
CA VAL A 173 4.64 -4.24 -15.48
C VAL A 173 3.95 -5.60 -15.34
N GLY A 174 3.15 -5.76 -14.30
CA GLY A 174 2.36 -6.95 -14.06
C GLY A 174 0.92 -6.64 -13.68
N GLY A 175 -0.04 -7.37 -14.27
CA GLY A 175 -1.46 -7.19 -13.94
C GLY A 175 -1.79 -7.37 -12.45
N LEU A 176 -0.96 -8.11 -11.68
CA LEU A 176 -1.10 -8.27 -10.24
C LEU A 176 0.11 -7.69 -9.49
N VAL A 177 1.31 -8.14 -9.80
CA VAL A 177 2.57 -7.74 -9.15
C VAL A 177 3.58 -7.34 -10.21
N GLY A 178 4.12 -6.11 -10.13
CA GLY A 178 5.15 -5.63 -11.04
C GLY A 178 6.45 -6.41 -10.87
N PHE A 179 7.04 -6.37 -9.69
CA PHE A 179 8.29 -7.08 -9.41
C PHE A 179 8.25 -7.83 -8.08
N LYS A 180 8.67 -9.10 -8.13
CA LYS A 180 8.73 -9.98 -6.96
C LYS A 180 10.15 -10.47 -6.72
N THR A 181 10.64 -10.36 -5.48
CA THR A 181 11.97 -10.84 -5.11
C THR A 181 11.99 -11.41 -3.69
N GLY A 182 12.98 -12.27 -3.42
CA GLY A 182 13.19 -12.92 -2.13
C GLY A 182 12.98 -14.42 -2.20
N ARG A 183 13.73 -15.18 -1.40
CA ARG A 183 13.52 -16.61 -1.24
C ARG A 183 12.23 -16.85 -0.45
N ASN A 184 11.40 -17.78 -0.87
CA ASN A 184 10.10 -18.15 -0.28
C ASN A 184 9.02 -17.04 -0.39
N SER A 185 8.89 -16.44 -1.54
CA SER A 185 7.73 -15.61 -1.86
C SER A 185 6.93 -16.31 -2.96
N ASP A 186 5.89 -17.05 -2.61
CA ASP A 186 4.96 -17.67 -3.55
C ASP A 186 3.86 -16.65 -3.94
N ILE A 187 3.41 -16.71 -5.20
CA ILE A 187 2.22 -16.00 -5.68
C ILE A 187 1.10 -17.00 -5.75
#